data_8fb4d3ac629c842b352b7ae07e0d6d63
#
_entry.id   8fb4d3ac629c842b352b7ae07e0d6d63
#
_cell.length_a   1.000
_cell.length_b   1.000
_cell.length_c   1.000
_cell.angle_alpha   90.00
_cell.angle_beta   90.00
_cell.angle_gamma   90.00
#
_symmetry.space_group_name_H-M   'P 1'
#
loop_
_entity.id
_entity.type
_entity.pdbx_description
1 polymer ?
#
loop_
_entity_poly.entity_id
_entity_poly.type
_entity_poly.pdbx_seq_one_letter_code
_entity_poly.pdbx_strand_id
1 'polypeptide(L)' 'MRAKERRERILDIVKNSDVPVPANKLASEFDVSRQIIVQDIAVIRAADDGIIATNRGYIYKLSLIHI' A
#
# COMPACT_ATOMS: atom_id res chain seq x y z
N MET A 1 -16.48 1.51 -5.07
CA MET A 1 -15.25 0.83 -5.53
C MET A 1 -15.17 -0.54 -4.89
N ARG A 2 -14.89 -1.55 -5.66
CA ARG A 2 -14.76 -2.92 -5.13
C ARG A 2 -13.40 -3.09 -4.44
N ALA A 3 -13.35 -4.01 -3.48
CA ALA A 3 -12.14 -4.25 -2.72
C ALA A 3 -10.95 -4.63 -3.61
N LYS A 4 -11.18 -5.45 -4.63
CA LYS A 4 -10.15 -5.85 -5.58
C LYS A 4 -9.56 -4.63 -6.30
N GLU A 5 -10.41 -3.75 -6.75
CA GLU A 5 -10.03 -2.53 -7.45
C GLU A 5 -9.26 -1.60 -6.51
N ARG A 6 -9.74 -1.47 -5.29
CA ARG A 6 -9.07 -0.65 -4.28
C ARG A 6 -7.67 -1.18 -4.01
N ARG A 7 -7.52 -2.50 -3.87
CA ARG A 7 -6.22 -3.11 -3.61
C ARG A 7 -5.25 -2.89 -4.77
N GLU A 8 -5.74 -2.98 -6.01
CA GLU A 8 -4.90 -2.70 -7.17
C GLU A 8 -4.40 -1.26 -7.17
N ARG A 9 -5.26 -0.32 -6.80
CA ARG A 9 -4.87 1.09 -6.72
C ARG A 9 -3.92 1.37 -5.58
N ILE A 10 -4.12 0.72 -4.44
CA ILE A 10 -3.19 0.83 -3.32
C ILE A 10 -1.79 0.38 -3.75
N LEU A 11 -1.72 -0.75 -4.41
CA LEU A 11 -0.44 -1.28 -4.88
C LEU A 11 0.24 -0.30 -5.85
N ASP A 12 -0.53 0.25 -6.78
CA ASP A 12 -0.01 1.24 -7.71
C ASP A 12 0.55 2.47 -7.00
N ILE A 13 -0.17 2.97 -6.01
CA ILE A 13 0.25 4.16 -5.26
C ILE A 13 1.58 3.88 -4.55
N VAL A 14 1.67 2.73 -3.90
CA VAL A 14 2.89 2.37 -3.16
C VAL A 14 4.06 2.14 -4.11
N LYS A 15 3.82 1.48 -5.23
CA LYS A 15 4.86 1.23 -6.24
C LYS A 15 5.43 2.52 -6.82
N ASN A 16 4.57 3.50 -7.04
CA ASN A 16 4.97 4.73 -7.72
C ASN A 16 5.40 5.83 -6.77
N SER A 17 5.37 5.59 -5.47
CA SER A 17 5.75 6.59 -4.49
C SER A 17 7.23 6.51 -4.19
N ASP A 18 7.89 7.67 -4.17
CA ASP A 18 9.30 7.77 -3.80
C ASP A 18 9.50 7.83 -2.28
N VAL A 19 8.41 7.95 -1.54
CA VAL A 19 8.45 8.07 -0.08
C VAL A 19 7.48 7.07 0.52
N PRO A 20 7.66 6.68 1.80
CA PRO A 20 6.71 5.78 2.44
C PRO A 20 5.30 6.35 2.44
N VAL A 21 4.31 5.49 2.24
CA VAL A 21 2.90 5.87 2.17
C VAL A 21 2.20 5.36 3.42
N PRO A 22 1.80 6.25 4.35
CA PRO A 22 1.14 5.80 5.58
C PRO A 22 -0.25 5.25 5.30
N ALA A 23 -0.68 4.29 6.13
CA ALA A 23 -2.02 3.72 6.01
C ALA A 23 -3.10 4.80 6.14
N ASN A 24 -2.88 5.79 7.01
CA ASN A 24 -3.84 6.89 7.18
C ASN A 24 -4.03 7.68 5.88
N LYS A 25 -2.97 7.88 5.13
CA LYS A 25 -3.07 8.58 3.85
C LYS A 25 -3.91 7.78 2.86
N LEU A 26 -3.68 6.48 2.80
CA LEU A 26 -4.45 5.60 1.92
C LEU A 26 -5.92 5.55 2.36
N ALA A 27 -6.16 5.49 3.67
CA ALA A 27 -7.52 5.46 4.19
C ALA A 27 -8.28 6.73 3.79
N SER A 28 -7.64 7.87 3.89
CA SER A 28 -8.22 9.15 3.49
C SER A 28 -8.47 9.19 1.97
N GLU A 29 -7.53 8.69 1.19
CA GLU A 29 -7.61 8.69 -0.26
C GLU A 29 -8.80 7.88 -0.75
N PHE A 30 -9.06 6.73 -0.12
CA PHE A 30 -10.13 5.82 -0.53
C PHE A 30 -11.40 5.95 0.32
N ASP A 31 -11.40 6.89 1.27
CA ASP A 31 -12.55 7.13 2.15
C ASP A 31 -12.98 5.85 2.88
N VAL A 32 -12.01 5.16 3.44
CA VAL A 32 -12.23 3.96 4.24
C VAL A 32 -11.46 4.07 5.55
N SER A 33 -11.71 3.13 6.47
CA SER A 33 -10.97 3.13 7.74
C SER A 33 -9.54 2.66 7.54
N ARG A 34 -8.66 3.05 8.46
CA ARG A 34 -7.28 2.60 8.46
C ARG A 34 -7.21 1.07 8.52
N GLN A 35 -8.10 0.45 9.28
CA GLN A 35 -8.12 -1.00 9.43
C GLN A 35 -8.39 -1.70 8.10
N ILE A 36 -9.26 -1.13 7.27
CA ILE A 36 -9.53 -1.67 5.95
C ILE A 36 -8.26 -1.63 5.09
N ILE A 37 -7.51 -0.54 5.17
CA ILE A 37 -6.25 -0.44 4.45
C ILE A 37 -5.25 -1.49 4.94
N VAL A 38 -5.15 -1.68 6.25
CA VAL A 38 -4.25 -2.69 6.81
C VAL A 38 -4.61 -4.09 6.30
N GLN A 39 -5.91 -4.41 6.26
CA GLN A 39 -6.38 -5.68 5.72
C GLN A 39 -6.08 -5.81 4.22
N ASP A 40 -6.30 -4.74 3.47
CA ASP A 40 -6.01 -4.75 2.03
C ASP A 40 -4.52 -4.99 1.79
N ILE A 41 -3.67 -4.32 2.55
CA ILE A 41 -2.23 -4.50 2.44
C ILE A 41 -1.84 -5.95 2.75
N ALA A 42 -2.46 -6.56 3.76
CA ALA A 42 -2.20 -7.96 4.10
C ALA A 42 -2.56 -8.88 2.92
N VAL A 43 -3.69 -8.63 2.27
CA VAL A 43 -4.12 -9.42 1.11
C VAL A 43 -3.14 -9.22 -0.05
N ILE A 44 -2.73 -7.98 -0.30
CA ILE A 44 -1.78 -7.68 -1.37
C ILE A 44 -0.45 -8.39 -1.12
N ARG A 45 0.03 -8.37 0.12
CA ARG A 45 1.31 -9.00 0.46
C ARG A 45 1.27 -10.51 0.34
N ALA A 46 0.11 -11.11 0.50
CA ALA A 46 -0.04 -12.55 0.29
C ALA A 46 0.16 -12.94 -1.17
N ALA A 47 -0.19 -12.03 -2.09
CA ALA A 47 -0.04 -12.27 -3.53
C ALA A 47 1.27 -11.69 -4.08
N ASP A 48 1.75 -10.61 -3.48
CA ASP A 48 2.96 -9.90 -3.95
C ASP A 48 3.70 -9.40 -2.71
N ASP A 49 4.82 -10.02 -2.39
CA ASP A 49 5.58 -9.70 -1.18
C ASP A 49 6.49 -8.47 -1.36
N GLY A 50 6.27 -7.68 -2.41
CA GLY A 50 7.06 -6.48 -2.65
C GLY A 50 6.79 -5.34 -1.69
N ILE A 51 5.64 -5.33 -1.03
CA ILE A 51 5.32 -4.27 -0.08
C ILE A 51 6.01 -4.53 1.25
N ILE A 52 6.69 -3.51 1.76
CA ILE A 52 7.40 -3.56 3.04
C ILE A 52 6.77 -2.52 3.97
N ALA A 53 6.44 -2.95 5.19
CA ALA A 53 5.91 -2.05 6.21
C ALA A 53 7.07 -1.41 6.98
N THR A 54 7.06 -0.09 7.07
CA THR A 54 8.03 0.65 7.86
C THR A 54 7.30 1.50 8.89
N ASN A 55 8.04 2.09 9.82
CA ASN A 55 7.43 2.98 10.81
C ASN A 55 6.94 4.29 10.22
N ARG A 56 7.25 4.58 8.96
CA ARG A 56 6.77 5.78 8.27
C ARG A 56 5.66 5.50 7.29
N GLY A 57 5.43 4.22 6.95
CA GLY A 57 4.42 3.83 6.00
C GLY A 57 4.89 2.65 5.17
N TYR A 58 4.19 2.41 4.07
CA TYR A 58 4.49 1.28 3.20
C TYR A 58 5.36 1.72 2.03
N ILE A 59 6.33 0.88 1.68
CA ILE A 59 7.19 1.11 0.52
C ILE A 59 7.15 -0.14 -0.36
N TYR A 60 7.54 0.01 -1.61
CA TYR A 60 7.63 -1.13 -2.50
C TYR A 60 9.09 -1.50 -2.72
N LYS A 61 9.35 -2.78 -2.65
CA LYS A 61 10.70 -3.35 -2.68
C LYS A 61 11.54 -2.89 -3.86
N LEU A 62 10.90 -2.74 -5.04
CA LEU A 62 11.62 -2.31 -6.24
C LEU A 62 12.19 -0.91 -6.11
N SER A 63 11.56 -0.05 -5.33
CA SER A 63 12.05 1.30 -5.12
C SER A 63 13.38 1.32 -4.39
N LEU A 64 13.64 0.31 -3.57
CA LEU A 64 14.87 0.20 -2.81
C LEU A 64 16.03 -0.36 -3.63
N ILE A 65 15.70 -1.13 -4.66
CA ILE A 65 16.69 -1.79 -5.49
C ILE A 65 17.18 -0.87 -6.60
N HIS A 66 16.58 0.26 -6.70
CA HIS A 66 16.80 1.20 -7.76
C HIS A 66 18.06 2.00 -7.56
N ILE A 67 19.12 1.36 -7.42
CA ILE A 67 20.37 2.01 -7.08
C ILE A 67 21.31 1.96 -8.25
#